data_78112054b8ff6be8c9e952e128da63df
#
_entry.id   78112054b8ff6be8c9e952e128da63df
#
_cell.length_a   1.000
_cell.length_b   1.000
_cell.length_c   1.000
_cell.angle_alpha   90.00
_cell.angle_beta   90.00
_cell.angle_gamma   90.00
#
_symmetry.space_group_name_H-M   'P 1'
#
loop_
_entity.id
_entity.type
_entity.pdbx_description
1 polymer ?
#
loop_
_entity_poly.entity_id
_entity_poly.type
_entity_poly.pdbx_seq_one_letter_code
_entity_poly.pdbx_strand_id
1 'polypeptide(L)'
;MGMIVVIGMLFSTVKAEIGEPNHKVPLFLSFVFPGGGQIYNGRYIKAGIYAALEGVLIYGAVKQNDRLNNAKDKLEFYKETGDLYGIAEYEFYVDTYESDRNNFIWMSVGAVLLSAGDAYVDSHFKSFKRDLFKDGDKLELTPSVNKITLTYEW
;
A
#
# COMPACT_ATOMS: atom_id res chain seq x y z
N MET A 1 19.68 -9.75 8.00
CA MET A 1 19.25 -9.81 9.40
C MET A 1 19.15 -8.43 10.07
N GLY A 2 19.93 -7.42 9.69
CA GLY A 2 19.88 -6.06 10.25
C GLY A 2 18.60 -5.25 9.96
N MET A 3 17.98 -5.41 8.80
CA MET A 3 16.81 -4.63 8.38
C MET A 3 15.54 -4.96 9.18
N ILE A 4 15.34 -6.21 9.60
CA ILE A 4 14.20 -6.63 10.42
C ILE A 4 14.29 -6.06 11.85
N VAL A 5 15.50 -5.94 12.40
CA VAL A 5 15.73 -5.36 13.73
C VAL A 5 15.46 -3.85 13.75
N VAL A 6 15.85 -3.13 12.69
CA VAL A 6 15.60 -1.68 12.55
C VAL A 6 14.10 -1.40 12.42
N ILE A 7 13.36 -2.19 11.65
CA ILE A 7 11.89 -2.09 11.52
C ILE A 7 11.22 -2.38 12.88
N GLY A 8 11.67 -3.40 13.61
CA GLY A 8 11.17 -3.72 14.95
C GLY A 8 11.42 -2.60 15.98
N MET A 9 12.57 -1.93 15.92
CA MET A 9 12.88 -0.77 16.80
C MET A 9 12.05 0.45 16.45
N LEU A 10 11.79 0.74 15.17
CA LEU A 10 10.90 1.82 14.76
C LEU A 10 9.45 1.60 15.22
N PHE A 11 8.96 0.36 15.18
CA PHE A 11 7.64 0.01 15.71
C PHE A 11 7.55 0.14 17.24
N SER A 12 8.63 -0.16 17.95
CA SER A 12 8.70 -0.05 19.42
C SER A 12 8.70 1.40 19.89
N THR A 13 9.41 2.30 19.21
CA THR A 13 9.45 3.73 19.56
C THR A 13 8.16 4.46 19.21
N VAL A 14 7.48 4.10 18.13
CA VAL A 14 6.18 4.69 17.74
C VAL A 14 5.07 4.32 18.73
N LYS A 15 5.16 3.18 19.41
CA LYS A 15 4.17 2.76 20.42
C LYS A 15 4.27 3.50 21.75
N ALA A 16 5.39 4.15 22.05
CA ALA A 16 5.67 4.81 23.32
C ALA A 16 5.12 6.25 23.43
N GLU A 17 4.69 6.86 22.34
CA GLU A 17 4.22 8.26 22.29
C GLU A 17 2.70 8.38 22.05
N ILE A 18 1.91 7.41 22.60
CA ILE A 18 0.45 7.42 22.50
C ILE A 18 -0.16 8.34 23.59
N GLY A 19 0.02 9.62 23.43
CA GLY A 19 -0.81 10.65 24.02
C GLY A 19 -1.97 10.95 23.11
N GLU A 20 -2.16 11.63 22.19
CA GLU A 20 -3.31 11.86 21.30
C GLU A 20 -3.19 11.03 20.01
N PRO A 21 -4.31 10.55 19.42
CA PRO A 21 -4.25 9.79 18.16
C PRO A 21 -3.79 10.70 17.04
N ASN A 22 -2.52 10.61 16.73
CA ASN A 22 -1.96 11.36 15.63
C ASN A 22 -2.33 10.67 14.30
N HIS A 23 -3.35 11.20 13.61
CA HIS A 23 -3.87 10.67 12.35
C HIS A 23 -2.82 10.65 11.21
N LYS A 24 -1.71 11.39 11.38
CA LYS A 24 -0.61 11.42 10.42
C LYS A 24 0.28 10.18 10.51
N VAL A 25 0.32 9.49 11.65
CA VAL A 25 1.16 8.31 11.85
C VAL A 25 0.76 7.15 10.94
N PRO A 26 -0.52 6.70 10.90
CA PRO A 26 -0.92 5.62 10.00
C PRO A 26 -0.75 5.99 8.52
N LEU A 27 -0.97 7.24 8.14
CA LEU A 27 -0.69 7.74 6.80
C LEU A 27 0.80 7.53 6.45
N PHE A 28 1.71 8.02 7.30
CA PHE A 28 3.15 7.91 7.07
C PHE A 28 3.63 6.45 7.04
N LEU A 29 3.13 5.60 7.96
CA LEU A 29 3.48 4.19 7.98
C LEU A 29 3.07 3.46 6.69
N SER A 30 1.96 3.84 6.06
CA SER A 30 1.52 3.25 4.79
C SER A 30 2.45 3.59 3.63
N PHE A 31 3.15 4.75 3.66
CA PHE A 31 4.17 5.08 2.67
C PHE A 31 5.48 4.31 2.88
N VAL A 32 5.86 4.03 4.14
CA VAL A 32 7.11 3.32 4.46
C VAL A 32 6.97 1.81 4.25
N PHE A 33 5.80 1.27 4.60
CA PHE A 33 5.52 -0.16 4.49
C PHE A 33 4.08 -0.39 4.03
N PRO A 34 3.87 -1.15 2.95
CA PRO A 34 2.54 -1.48 2.43
C PRO A 34 1.67 -2.13 3.52
N GLY A 35 0.54 -1.50 3.83
CA GLY A 35 -0.32 -1.96 4.92
C GLY A 35 0.11 -1.54 6.33
N GLY A 36 1.20 -0.77 6.50
CA GLY A 36 1.70 -0.33 7.81
C GLY A 36 0.69 0.50 8.59
N GLY A 37 -0.03 1.40 7.94
CA GLY A 37 -1.09 2.19 8.55
C GLY A 37 -2.28 1.33 9.01
N GLN A 38 -2.62 0.28 8.27
CA GLN A 38 -3.67 -0.67 8.63
C GLN A 38 -3.27 -1.50 9.87
N ILE A 39 -2.00 -1.91 9.97
CA ILE A 39 -1.47 -2.58 11.16
C ILE A 39 -1.59 -1.65 12.38
N TYR A 40 -1.19 -0.38 12.24
CA TYR A 40 -1.33 0.62 13.30
C TYR A 40 -2.79 0.80 13.75
N ASN A 41 -3.73 0.78 12.81
CA ASN A 41 -5.16 0.85 13.08
C ASN A 41 -5.77 -0.46 13.61
N GLY A 42 -5.01 -1.56 13.69
CA GLY A 42 -5.47 -2.88 14.10
C GLY A 42 -6.27 -3.63 13.01
N ARG A 43 -6.15 -3.22 11.75
CA ARG A 43 -6.85 -3.81 10.59
C ARG A 43 -5.97 -4.84 9.87
N TYR A 44 -5.61 -5.93 10.54
CA TYR A 44 -4.64 -6.91 10.05
C TYR A 44 -5.00 -7.58 8.72
N ILE A 45 -6.31 -7.83 8.48
CA ILE A 45 -6.78 -8.42 7.20
C ILE A 45 -6.53 -7.45 6.05
N LYS A 46 -6.89 -6.18 6.21
CA LYS A 46 -6.62 -5.14 5.21
C LYS A 46 -5.12 -4.97 4.97
N ALA A 47 -4.32 -4.98 6.05
CA ALA A 47 -2.86 -4.91 5.96
C ALA A 47 -2.28 -6.04 5.10
N GLY A 48 -2.74 -7.27 5.30
CA GLY A 48 -2.32 -8.43 4.51
C GLY A 48 -2.70 -8.29 3.03
N ILE A 49 -3.89 -7.78 2.72
CA ILE A 49 -4.34 -7.55 1.34
C ILE A 49 -3.44 -6.50 0.65
N TYR A 50 -3.18 -5.35 1.29
CA TYR A 50 -2.32 -4.32 0.70
C TYR A 50 -0.88 -4.80 0.53
N ALA A 51 -0.32 -5.51 1.52
CA ALA A 51 1.02 -6.07 1.42
C ALA A 51 1.14 -7.11 0.29
N ALA A 52 0.14 -7.98 0.11
CA ALA A 52 0.11 -8.95 -0.96
C ALA A 52 -0.01 -8.28 -2.34
N LEU A 53 -0.90 -7.29 -2.47
CA LEU A 53 -1.08 -6.52 -3.71
C LEU A 53 0.23 -5.84 -4.11
N GLU A 54 0.87 -5.13 -3.19
CA GLU A 54 2.12 -4.42 -3.44
C GLU A 54 3.25 -5.41 -3.80
N GLY A 55 3.32 -6.55 -3.10
CA GLY A 55 4.29 -7.60 -3.42
C GLY A 55 4.16 -8.12 -4.85
N VAL A 56 2.93 -8.32 -5.35
CA VAL A 56 2.67 -8.73 -6.73
C VAL A 56 3.08 -7.65 -7.73
N LEU A 57 2.78 -6.38 -7.45
CA LEU A 57 3.11 -5.26 -8.33
C LEU A 57 4.63 -5.05 -8.42
N ILE A 58 5.34 -5.10 -7.29
CA ILE A 58 6.81 -5.01 -7.24
C ILE A 58 7.43 -6.19 -7.99
N TYR A 59 6.94 -7.42 -7.76
CA TYR A 59 7.44 -8.59 -8.49
C TYR A 59 7.24 -8.45 -10.00
N GLY A 60 6.07 -7.94 -10.43
CA GLY A 60 5.79 -7.66 -11.84
C GLY A 60 6.79 -6.65 -12.43
N ALA A 61 7.04 -5.55 -11.74
CA ALA A 61 7.98 -4.52 -12.17
C ALA A 61 9.41 -5.07 -12.30
N VAL A 62 9.89 -5.83 -11.30
CA VAL A 62 11.22 -6.46 -11.33
C VAL A 62 11.33 -7.43 -12.48
N LYS A 63 10.33 -8.30 -12.69
CA LYS A 63 10.34 -9.28 -13.77
C LYS A 63 10.34 -8.63 -15.16
N GLN A 64 9.60 -7.54 -15.35
CA GLN A 64 9.62 -6.81 -16.61
C GLN A 64 10.94 -6.04 -16.80
N ASN A 65 11.56 -5.55 -15.72
CA ASN A 65 12.88 -4.95 -15.80
C ASN A 65 13.97 -5.96 -16.24
N ASP A 66 13.91 -7.20 -15.75
CA ASP A 66 14.85 -8.26 -16.18
C ASP A 66 14.66 -8.61 -17.65
N ARG A 67 13.41 -8.69 -18.11
CA ARG A 67 13.10 -8.91 -19.54
C ARG A 67 13.58 -7.76 -20.41
N LEU A 68 13.40 -6.53 -19.95
CA LEU A 68 13.85 -5.32 -20.61
C LEU A 68 15.37 -5.33 -20.80
N ASN A 69 16.12 -5.66 -19.74
CA ASN A 69 17.59 -5.72 -19.82
C ASN A 69 18.03 -6.80 -20.82
N ASN A 70 17.45 -8.00 -20.76
CA ASN A 70 17.74 -9.07 -21.71
C ASN A 70 17.38 -8.70 -23.16
N ALA A 71 16.30 -7.95 -23.38
CA ALA A 71 15.93 -7.46 -24.70
C ALA A 71 16.90 -6.40 -25.22
N LYS A 72 17.38 -5.51 -24.34
CA LYS A 72 18.40 -4.51 -24.68
C LYS A 72 19.73 -5.15 -25.09
N ASP A 73 20.20 -6.15 -24.34
CA ASP A 73 21.44 -6.88 -24.65
C ASP A 73 21.35 -7.56 -26.02
N LYS A 74 20.20 -8.15 -26.35
CA LYS A 74 19.96 -8.77 -27.66
C LYS A 74 19.84 -7.74 -28.77
N LEU A 75 19.19 -6.62 -28.53
CA LEU A 75 19.10 -5.52 -29.49
C LEU A 75 20.51 -4.99 -29.85
N GLU A 76 21.38 -4.84 -28.86
CA GLU A 76 22.77 -4.42 -29.05
C GLU A 76 23.52 -5.43 -29.96
N PHE A 77 23.39 -6.73 -29.66
CA PHE A 77 23.97 -7.79 -30.48
C PHE A 77 23.50 -7.73 -31.94
N TYR A 78 22.19 -7.53 -32.20
CA TYR A 78 21.67 -7.45 -33.58
C TYR A 78 22.09 -6.16 -34.27
N LYS A 79 22.29 -5.05 -33.53
CA LYS A 79 22.85 -3.82 -34.10
C LYS A 79 24.31 -3.99 -34.52
N GLU A 80 25.12 -4.73 -33.76
CA GLU A 80 26.51 -5.05 -34.12
C GLU A 80 26.61 -5.98 -35.34
N THR A 81 25.70 -6.95 -35.46
CA THR A 81 25.69 -7.91 -36.60
C THR A 81 25.03 -7.36 -37.87
N GLY A 82 24.30 -6.22 -37.75
CA GLY A 82 23.60 -5.60 -38.88
C GLY A 82 22.34 -6.36 -39.32
N ASP A 83 21.77 -7.22 -38.48
CA ASP A 83 20.53 -7.94 -38.75
C ASP A 83 19.32 -7.04 -38.54
N LEU A 84 18.80 -6.50 -39.64
CA LEU A 84 17.66 -5.57 -39.62
C LEU A 84 16.37 -6.19 -39.07
N TYR A 85 16.17 -7.50 -39.27
CA TYR A 85 14.98 -8.18 -38.73
C TYR A 85 15.06 -8.33 -37.21
N GLY A 86 16.20 -8.77 -36.71
CA GLY A 86 16.45 -8.87 -35.29
C GLY A 86 16.38 -7.50 -34.58
N ILE A 87 16.90 -6.44 -35.23
CA ILE A 87 16.78 -5.07 -34.69
C ILE A 87 15.31 -4.68 -34.53
N ALA A 88 14.49 -4.82 -35.57
CA ALA A 88 13.07 -4.41 -35.52
C ALA A 88 12.28 -5.21 -34.47
N GLU A 89 12.54 -6.52 -34.35
CA GLU A 89 11.89 -7.39 -33.39
C GLU A 89 12.25 -6.97 -31.94
N TYR A 90 13.53 -6.77 -31.65
CA TYR A 90 13.95 -6.46 -30.29
C TYR A 90 13.72 -5.00 -29.89
N GLU A 91 13.63 -4.05 -30.80
CA GLU A 91 13.11 -2.70 -30.53
C GLU A 91 11.67 -2.77 -30.02
N PHE A 92 10.82 -3.57 -30.67
CA PHE A 92 9.45 -3.78 -30.21
C PHE A 92 9.39 -4.40 -28.79
N TYR A 93 10.25 -5.40 -28.48
CA TYR A 93 10.29 -5.99 -27.14
C TYR A 93 10.79 -5.01 -26.09
N VAL A 94 11.79 -4.19 -26.39
CA VAL A 94 12.30 -3.15 -25.48
C VAL A 94 11.17 -2.17 -25.13
N ASP A 95 10.46 -1.64 -26.11
CA ASP A 95 9.36 -0.71 -25.91
C ASP A 95 8.22 -1.36 -25.09
N THR A 96 7.88 -2.60 -25.39
CA THR A 96 6.83 -3.34 -24.70
C THR A 96 7.19 -3.57 -23.23
N TYR A 97 8.39 -4.10 -22.94
CA TYR A 97 8.79 -4.40 -21.57
C TYR A 97 9.04 -3.13 -20.74
N GLU A 98 9.48 -2.04 -21.38
CA GLU A 98 9.61 -0.75 -20.72
C GLU A 98 8.25 -0.18 -20.33
N SER A 99 7.27 -0.23 -21.23
CA SER A 99 5.90 0.18 -20.98
C SER A 99 5.27 -0.66 -19.85
N ASP A 100 5.40 -1.98 -19.91
CA ASP A 100 4.87 -2.89 -18.90
C ASP A 100 5.48 -2.64 -17.52
N ARG A 101 6.81 -2.48 -17.44
CA ARG A 101 7.51 -2.14 -16.19
C ARG A 101 6.98 -0.84 -15.62
N ASN A 102 6.86 0.19 -16.45
CA ASN A 102 6.36 1.49 -16.02
C ASN A 102 4.91 1.41 -15.54
N ASN A 103 4.06 0.61 -16.20
CA ASN A 103 2.68 0.37 -15.77
C ASN A 103 2.63 -0.26 -14.37
N PHE A 104 3.44 -1.28 -14.09
CA PHE A 104 3.53 -1.89 -12.75
C PHE A 104 3.99 -0.87 -11.70
N ILE A 105 4.96 -0.01 -12.02
CA ILE A 105 5.42 1.06 -11.11
C ILE A 105 4.28 2.04 -10.81
N TRP A 106 3.56 2.52 -11.82
CA TRP A 106 2.44 3.43 -11.60
C TRP A 106 1.27 2.80 -10.83
N MET A 107 0.98 1.52 -11.08
CA MET A 107 0.01 0.76 -10.31
C MET A 107 0.43 0.62 -8.83
N SER A 108 1.72 0.39 -8.57
CA SER A 108 2.28 0.34 -7.21
C SER A 108 2.13 1.69 -6.50
N VAL A 109 2.48 2.79 -7.15
CA VAL A 109 2.25 4.14 -6.59
C VAL A 109 0.77 4.36 -6.26
N GLY A 110 -0.14 3.95 -7.16
CA GLY A 110 -1.58 4.03 -6.94
C GLY A 110 -2.04 3.19 -5.74
N ALA A 111 -1.53 1.97 -5.60
CA ALA A 111 -1.84 1.08 -4.48
C ALA A 111 -1.38 1.64 -3.13
N VAL A 112 -0.18 2.22 -3.07
CA VAL A 112 0.34 2.90 -1.87
C VAL A 112 -0.54 4.09 -1.49
N LEU A 113 -0.93 4.93 -2.46
CA LEU A 113 -1.81 6.08 -2.21
C LEU A 113 -3.18 5.64 -1.69
N LEU A 114 -3.77 4.59 -2.25
CA LEU A 114 -5.04 4.02 -1.78
C LEU A 114 -4.90 3.45 -0.37
N SER A 115 -3.83 2.71 -0.08
CA SER A 115 -3.52 2.20 1.26
C SER A 115 -3.38 3.32 2.28
N ALA A 116 -2.65 4.38 1.95
CA ALA A 116 -2.46 5.53 2.82
C ALA A 116 -3.78 6.28 3.08
N GLY A 117 -4.60 6.49 2.05
CA GLY A 117 -5.92 7.10 2.17
C GLY A 117 -6.87 6.28 3.04
N ASP A 118 -6.95 4.97 2.83
CA ASP A 118 -7.78 4.05 3.63
C ASP A 118 -7.33 4.04 5.10
N ALA A 119 -6.02 4.01 5.37
CA ALA A 119 -5.48 4.06 6.73
C ALA A 119 -5.79 5.39 7.43
N TYR A 120 -5.74 6.50 6.71
CA TYR A 120 -6.09 7.81 7.22
C TYR A 120 -7.58 7.90 7.59
N VAL A 121 -8.46 7.43 6.71
CA VAL A 121 -9.91 7.39 6.95
C VAL A 121 -10.25 6.49 8.14
N ASP A 122 -9.70 5.28 8.21
CA ASP A 122 -9.91 4.36 9.34
C ASP A 122 -9.45 4.98 10.68
N SER A 123 -8.37 5.77 10.67
CA SER A 123 -7.86 6.49 11.85
C SER A 123 -8.86 7.57 12.33
N HIS A 124 -9.44 8.33 11.41
CA HIS A 124 -10.46 9.33 11.74
C HIS A 124 -11.73 8.71 12.30
N PHE A 125 -12.24 7.63 11.69
CA PHE A 125 -13.41 6.93 12.22
C PHE A 125 -13.18 6.36 13.62
N LYS A 126 -11.98 5.87 13.90
CA LYS A 126 -11.64 5.36 15.24
C LYS A 126 -11.66 6.47 16.31
N SER A 127 -11.19 7.66 15.97
CA SER A 127 -11.24 8.83 16.85
C SER A 127 -12.67 9.29 17.08
N PHE A 128 -13.43 9.48 16.01
CA PHE A 128 -14.82 9.89 16.09
C PHE A 128 -15.65 8.93 16.96
N LYS A 129 -15.51 7.62 16.76
CA LYS A 129 -16.18 6.63 17.61
C LYS A 129 -15.78 6.75 19.08
N ARG A 130 -14.51 7.00 19.39
CA ARG A 130 -14.04 7.15 20.75
C ARG A 130 -14.59 8.43 21.39
N ASP A 131 -14.64 9.54 20.65
CA ASP A 131 -15.14 10.81 21.15
C ASP A 131 -16.64 10.75 21.46
N LEU A 132 -17.42 10.07 20.64
CA LEU A 132 -18.85 9.81 20.89
C LEU A 132 -19.11 8.97 22.17
N PHE A 133 -18.19 8.07 22.54
CA PHE A 133 -18.36 7.21 23.70
C PHE A 133 -17.61 7.70 24.95
N LYS A 134 -16.87 8.81 24.87
CA LYS A 134 -16.09 9.35 26.00
C LYS A 134 -16.92 10.17 26.99
N ASP A 135 -18.03 10.74 26.52
CA ASP A 135 -18.90 11.62 27.33
C ASP A 135 -20.01 10.88 28.09
N GLY A 136 -19.85 9.59 28.36
CA GLY A 136 -20.71 8.89 29.32
C GLY A 136 -22.18 8.68 28.88
N ASP A 137 -22.61 9.25 27.80
CA ASP A 137 -23.95 9.07 27.25
C ASP A 137 -23.98 7.74 26.46
N LYS A 138 -24.65 6.76 27.05
CA LYS A 138 -24.89 5.44 26.44
C LYS A 138 -25.84 5.58 25.28
N LEU A 139 -25.30 5.85 24.09
CA LEU A 139 -25.99 5.59 22.83
C LEU A 139 -26.02 4.07 22.60
N GLU A 140 -27.02 3.38 23.13
CA GLU A 140 -27.31 2.00 22.75
C GLU A 140 -27.92 1.98 21.35
N LEU A 141 -27.10 1.58 20.37
CA LEU A 141 -27.59 1.21 19.05
C LEU A 141 -28.17 -0.21 19.16
N THR A 142 -29.47 -0.33 19.43
CA THR A 142 -30.19 -1.60 19.31
C THR A 142 -30.60 -1.78 17.85
N PRO A 143 -29.98 -2.72 17.08
CA PRO A 143 -30.43 -3.02 15.74
C PRO A 143 -31.76 -3.78 15.81
N SER A 144 -32.88 -3.08 15.66
CA SER A 144 -34.17 -3.70 15.37
C SER A 144 -34.28 -3.87 13.85
N VAL A 145 -34.75 -5.01 13.40
CA VAL A 145 -34.78 -5.45 12.00
C VAL A 145 -35.50 -4.48 11.03
N ASN A 146 -36.19 -3.45 11.53
CA ASN A 146 -36.94 -2.47 10.74
C ASN A 146 -36.83 -0.99 11.19
N LYS A 147 -36.09 -0.64 12.25
CA LYS A 147 -35.92 0.75 12.68
C LYS A 147 -34.62 0.94 13.46
N ILE A 148 -33.84 1.96 13.09
CA ILE A 148 -32.76 2.50 13.93
C ILE A 148 -33.42 3.54 14.84
N THR A 149 -33.53 3.25 16.14
CA THR A 149 -34.06 4.20 17.12
C THR A 149 -32.88 4.73 17.94
N LEU A 150 -32.64 6.04 17.91
CA LEU A 150 -31.71 6.72 18.77
C LEU A 150 -32.49 7.15 20.03
N THR A 151 -32.16 6.55 21.18
CA THR A 151 -32.71 6.96 22.47
C THR A 151 -31.63 7.74 23.23
N TYR A 152 -31.93 8.97 23.59
CA TYR A 152 -31.11 9.84 24.42
C TYR A 152 -31.72 9.85 25.82
N GLU A 153 -30.98 9.37 26.81
CA GLU A 153 -31.35 9.51 28.23
C GLU A 153 -30.49 10.63 28.86
N TRP A 154 -31.20 11.58 29.51
CA TRP A 154 -30.62 12.73 30.24
C TRP A 154 -29.97 12.31 31.55
#